data_edd6ded363cf1c529204accaa9339b29
#
_entry.id   edd6ded363cf1c529204accaa9339b29
#
_cell.length_a   1.000
_cell.length_b   1.000
_cell.length_c   1.000
_cell.angle_alpha   90.00
_cell.angle_beta   90.00
_cell.angle_gamma   90.00
#
_symmetry.space_group_name_H-M   'P 1'
#
loop_
_entity.id
_entity.type
_entity.pdbx_description
1 polymer ?
#
loop_
_entity_poly.entity_id
_entity_poly.type
_entity_poly.pdbx_seq_one_letter_code
_entity_poly.pdbx_strand_id
1 'polypeptide(L)'
;MSIQTLAKADFDPNAMAGFFERMSDTMRAGSGGDDVPELLQDHPVTTTRISDAKERAGALIALQKQRPSGNTFDPQQWARSTAPIAYVRDPTKLLAPVRSGGTDPALDTYALMRERVRVLAGDAPQLTTYYAANLPRHGFDTPANRYGYALALTRSGRPDKAIQVLGPLLASHPDNLVLRLAMADALLQKGDRSDALSRYAVLNGESPRNPSITLPYAKALIQGAASKAQAEQAANLLRPALDTSEDPDIFRTYARASEKAGQQARAGEAYADASYLAGRPFDALEQLKRLLKRDDLDYYARARIQARIAELTPLVLELRKRKVQTEDNPDRGAQ
;
A
#
# COMPACT_ATOMS: atom_id res chain seq x y z
N MET A 1 12.67 -14.50 6.71
CA MET A 1 14.00 -14.22 6.08
C MET A 1 15.09 -14.58 7.07
N SER A 2 16.15 -15.29 6.68
CA SER A 2 17.23 -15.63 7.60
C SER A 2 18.40 -14.64 7.47
N ILE A 3 19.17 -14.46 8.54
CA ILE A 3 20.41 -13.63 8.55
C ILE A 3 21.38 -14.10 7.45
N GLN A 4 21.41 -15.41 7.17
CA GLN A 4 22.20 -15.97 6.08
C GLN A 4 21.74 -15.48 4.69
N THR A 5 20.44 -15.26 4.50
CA THR A 5 19.90 -14.71 3.25
C THR A 5 20.32 -13.25 3.07
N LEU A 6 20.32 -12.46 4.15
CA LEU A 6 20.83 -11.09 4.12
C LEU A 6 22.31 -11.05 3.75
N ALA A 7 23.13 -11.89 4.42
CA ALA A 7 24.55 -11.95 4.14
C ALA A 7 24.88 -12.42 2.70
N LYS A 8 24.09 -13.35 2.14
CA LYS A 8 24.22 -13.79 0.74
C LYS A 8 23.82 -12.73 -0.26
N ALA A 9 22.91 -11.84 0.11
CA ALA A 9 22.44 -10.73 -0.69
C ALA A 9 23.24 -9.43 -0.46
N ASP A 10 24.37 -9.54 0.22
CA ASP A 10 25.30 -8.45 0.54
C ASP A 10 24.70 -7.30 1.38
N PHE A 11 23.63 -7.63 2.15
CA PHE A 11 23.10 -6.72 3.16
C PHE A 11 23.84 -6.93 4.49
N ASP A 12 23.87 -5.85 5.30
CA ASP A 12 24.44 -5.92 6.66
C ASP A 12 23.68 -6.95 7.52
N PRO A 13 24.33 -8.04 7.98
CA PRO A 13 23.72 -9.04 8.86
C PRO A 13 23.18 -8.46 10.18
N ASN A 14 23.77 -7.34 10.66
CA ASN A 14 23.32 -6.67 11.89
C ASN A 14 21.99 -5.93 11.71
N ALA A 15 21.58 -5.65 10.47
CA ALA A 15 20.33 -4.95 10.20
C ALA A 15 19.11 -5.67 10.79
N MET A 16 19.15 -7.01 10.86
CA MET A 16 18.06 -7.80 11.46
C MET A 16 17.99 -7.63 12.99
N ALA A 17 19.12 -7.61 13.68
CA ALA A 17 19.14 -7.36 15.12
C ALA A 17 18.62 -5.96 15.43
N GLY A 18 19.08 -4.93 14.71
CA GLY A 18 18.59 -3.57 14.83
C GLY A 18 17.11 -3.40 14.49
N PHE A 19 16.58 -4.21 13.57
CA PHE A 19 15.14 -4.25 13.30
C PHE A 19 14.36 -4.77 14.52
N PHE A 20 14.78 -5.89 15.11
CA PHE A 20 14.13 -6.44 16.28
C PHE A 20 14.22 -5.52 17.51
N GLU A 21 15.32 -4.81 17.70
CA GLU A 21 15.43 -3.79 18.77
C GLU A 21 14.40 -2.70 18.60
N ARG A 22 14.32 -2.09 17.42
CA ARG A 22 13.33 -1.03 17.14
C ARG A 22 11.89 -1.52 17.27
N MET A 23 11.62 -2.76 16.84
CA MET A 23 10.30 -3.35 16.98
C MET A 23 9.93 -3.59 18.45
N SER A 24 10.89 -4.06 19.27
CA SER A 24 10.71 -4.20 20.72
C SER A 24 10.43 -2.85 21.40
N ASP A 25 11.18 -1.81 21.04
CA ASP A 25 10.97 -0.47 21.58
C ASP A 25 9.61 0.12 21.19
N THR A 26 9.18 -0.11 19.94
CA THR A 26 7.87 0.34 19.46
C THR A 26 6.72 -0.38 20.17
N MET A 27 6.87 -1.68 20.40
CA MET A 27 5.88 -2.47 21.14
C MET A 27 5.75 -2.02 22.59
N ARG A 28 6.88 -1.77 23.28
CA ARG A 28 6.89 -1.24 24.65
C ARG A 28 6.24 0.15 24.73
N ALA A 29 6.50 1.02 23.78
CA ALA A 29 5.91 2.36 23.74
C ALA A 29 4.40 2.33 23.47
N GLY A 30 3.91 1.31 22.73
CA GLY A 30 2.49 1.15 22.37
C GLY A 30 1.61 0.46 23.41
N SER A 31 2.20 -0.33 24.32
CA SER A 31 1.45 -1.16 25.28
C SER A 31 1.10 -0.47 26.61
N GLY A 32 1.32 0.82 26.76
CA GLY A 32 0.80 1.59 27.92
C GLY A 32 1.20 1.03 29.30
N GLY A 33 2.25 0.22 29.40
CA GLY A 33 2.77 -0.32 30.67
C GLY A 33 2.24 -1.69 31.10
N ASP A 34 1.32 -2.30 30.36
CA ASP A 34 0.95 -3.69 30.61
C ASP A 34 1.89 -4.62 29.81
N ASP A 35 2.82 -5.24 30.52
CA ASP A 35 3.68 -6.30 30.01
C ASP A 35 2.82 -7.54 29.68
N VAL A 36 2.37 -7.67 28.44
CA VAL A 36 1.73 -8.90 27.95
C VAL A 36 2.81 -10.00 27.99
N PRO A 37 2.61 -11.09 28.77
CA PRO A 37 3.58 -12.16 28.84
C PRO A 37 3.95 -12.68 27.47
N GLU A 38 5.25 -12.92 27.25
CA GLU A 38 5.85 -13.35 25.98
C GLU A 38 5.11 -14.56 25.34
N LEU A 39 4.57 -15.45 26.18
CA LEU A 39 3.81 -16.63 25.78
C LEU A 39 2.46 -16.28 25.09
N LEU A 40 1.94 -15.10 25.31
CA LEU A 40 0.65 -14.63 24.77
C LEU A 40 0.81 -13.72 23.55
N GLN A 41 2.04 -13.50 23.08
CA GLN A 41 2.29 -12.70 21.90
C GLN A 41 2.44 -13.59 20.67
N ASP A 42 1.66 -13.33 19.64
CA ASP A 42 1.73 -14.08 18.36
C ASP A 42 3.11 -13.99 17.69
N HIS A 43 3.84 -12.89 17.93
CA HIS A 43 5.17 -12.64 17.39
C HIS A 43 6.09 -12.01 18.45
N PRO A 44 6.49 -12.73 19.50
CA PRO A 44 7.29 -12.15 20.56
C PRO A 44 8.67 -11.75 20.03
N VAL A 45 9.03 -10.47 20.18
CA VAL A 45 10.39 -9.98 19.95
C VAL A 45 11.11 -10.03 21.27
N THR A 46 11.65 -11.22 21.59
CA THR A 46 12.29 -11.47 22.87
C THR A 46 13.73 -10.97 22.87
N THR A 47 14.24 -10.65 24.07
CA THR A 47 15.67 -10.37 24.25
C THR A 47 16.53 -11.51 23.75
N THR A 48 16.07 -12.75 23.88
CA THR A 48 16.72 -13.97 23.35
C THR A 48 16.82 -13.93 21.82
N ARG A 49 15.77 -13.55 21.11
CA ARG A 49 15.80 -13.44 19.64
C ARG A 49 16.72 -12.32 19.14
N ILE A 50 16.79 -11.21 19.89
CA ILE A 50 17.73 -10.11 19.61
C ILE A 50 19.16 -10.60 19.81
N SER A 51 19.42 -11.31 20.93
CA SER A 51 20.72 -11.89 21.23
C SER A 51 21.17 -12.92 20.20
N ASP A 52 20.30 -13.86 19.83
CA ASP A 52 20.52 -14.85 18.77
C ASP A 52 20.83 -14.19 17.43
N ALA A 53 20.10 -13.13 17.07
CA ALA A 53 20.35 -12.40 15.84
C ALA A 53 21.72 -11.72 15.84
N LYS A 54 22.14 -11.12 16.96
CA LYS A 54 23.47 -10.51 17.13
C LYS A 54 24.59 -11.55 17.04
N GLU A 55 24.46 -12.66 17.74
CA GLU A 55 25.43 -13.74 17.73
C GLU A 55 25.64 -14.32 16.32
N ARG A 56 24.55 -14.64 15.63
CA ARG A 56 24.60 -15.17 14.24
C ARG A 56 25.15 -14.14 13.25
N ALA A 57 24.82 -12.86 13.41
CA ALA A 57 25.39 -11.79 12.59
C ALA A 57 26.90 -11.66 12.83
N GLY A 58 27.33 -11.67 14.09
CA GLY A 58 28.77 -11.63 14.48
C GLY A 58 29.56 -12.81 13.90
N ALA A 59 29.01 -14.02 13.98
CA ALA A 59 29.65 -15.22 13.41
C ALA A 59 29.79 -15.12 11.89
N LEU A 60 28.79 -14.63 11.18
CA LEU A 60 28.84 -14.44 9.71
C LEU A 60 29.83 -13.36 9.30
N ILE A 61 29.91 -12.24 10.03
CA ILE A 61 30.88 -11.18 9.79
C ILE A 61 32.31 -11.67 10.03
N ALA A 62 32.51 -12.47 11.07
CA ALA A 62 33.82 -13.09 11.35
C ALA A 62 34.25 -14.03 10.21
N LEU A 63 33.34 -14.83 9.67
CA LEU A 63 33.58 -15.69 8.51
C LEU A 63 33.83 -14.89 7.22
N GLN A 64 33.15 -13.76 7.02
CA GLN A 64 33.39 -12.87 5.87
C GLN A 64 34.79 -12.22 5.94
N LYS A 65 35.23 -11.81 7.13
CA LYS A 65 36.61 -11.26 7.33
C LYS A 65 37.74 -12.26 7.08
N GLN A 66 37.46 -13.56 7.15
CA GLN A 66 38.42 -14.63 6.86
C GLN A 66 38.50 -15.03 5.39
N ARG A 67 37.58 -14.53 4.53
CA ARG A 67 37.64 -14.73 3.08
C ARG A 67 38.68 -13.75 2.49
N PRO A 68 39.60 -14.22 1.62
CA PRO A 68 40.50 -13.32 0.90
C PRO A 68 39.69 -12.29 0.12
N SER A 69 40.06 -11.04 0.25
CA SER A 69 39.46 -9.89 -0.41
C SER A 69 39.61 -10.06 -1.93
N GLY A 70 38.58 -10.52 -2.61
CA GLY A 70 38.61 -10.82 -4.04
C GLY A 70 37.34 -10.48 -4.83
N ASN A 71 36.29 -10.01 -4.19
CA ASN A 71 35.08 -9.56 -4.88
C ASN A 71 34.56 -8.28 -4.23
N THR A 72 35.03 -7.14 -4.75
CA THR A 72 34.30 -5.88 -4.60
C THR A 72 32.96 -6.05 -5.33
N PHE A 73 31.85 -5.89 -4.60
CA PHE A 73 30.51 -5.87 -5.17
C PHE A 73 30.48 -4.80 -6.27
N ASP A 74 30.35 -5.24 -7.51
CA ASP A 74 30.09 -4.38 -8.64
C ASP A 74 28.58 -4.42 -8.95
N PRO A 75 27.84 -3.34 -8.66
CA PRO A 75 26.40 -3.26 -8.95
C PRO A 75 26.06 -3.52 -10.41
N GLN A 76 26.98 -3.17 -11.34
CA GLN A 76 26.78 -3.40 -12.77
C GLN A 76 26.98 -4.89 -13.15
N GLN A 77 27.92 -5.56 -12.49
CA GLN A 77 28.17 -6.99 -12.71
C GLN A 77 27.03 -7.84 -12.10
N TRP A 78 26.46 -7.44 -10.97
CA TRP A 78 25.29 -8.06 -10.37
C TRP A 78 24.06 -7.94 -11.26
N ALA A 79 23.82 -6.76 -11.83
CA ALA A 79 22.71 -6.54 -12.78
C ALA A 79 22.84 -7.39 -14.06
N ARG A 80 24.06 -7.82 -14.43
CA ARG A 80 24.31 -8.67 -15.59
C ARG A 80 24.30 -10.18 -15.29
N SER A 81 24.51 -10.58 -14.04
CA SER A 81 24.66 -11.98 -13.64
C SER A 81 23.38 -12.62 -13.10
N THR A 82 22.33 -11.85 -12.87
CA THR A 82 21.03 -12.39 -12.47
C THR A 82 20.34 -13.01 -13.68
N ALA A 83 20.58 -14.31 -13.91
CA ALA A 83 19.63 -15.12 -14.64
C ALA A 83 18.25 -14.93 -13.98
N PRO A 84 17.15 -14.78 -14.75
CA PRO A 84 15.85 -14.49 -14.19
C PRO A 84 15.44 -15.64 -13.28
N ILE A 85 15.46 -15.40 -11.98
CA ILE A 85 14.72 -16.25 -11.05
C ILE A 85 13.27 -16.04 -11.44
N ALA A 86 12.63 -17.09 -11.98
CA ALA A 86 11.31 -17.08 -12.62
C ALA A 86 10.14 -16.61 -11.71
N TYR A 87 10.43 -16.05 -10.54
CA TYR A 87 9.46 -15.55 -9.56
C TYR A 87 9.75 -14.16 -8.96
N VAL A 88 10.82 -13.51 -9.35
CA VAL A 88 10.93 -12.08 -9.12
C VAL A 88 10.30 -11.40 -10.32
N ARG A 89 9.01 -11.06 -10.24
CA ARG A 89 8.47 -10.01 -11.08
C ARG A 89 9.46 -8.86 -10.96
N ASP A 90 10.12 -8.56 -12.07
CA ASP A 90 11.10 -7.50 -12.17
C ASP A 90 10.52 -6.22 -11.51
N PRO A 91 11.06 -5.76 -10.36
CA PRO A 91 10.56 -4.55 -9.70
C PRO A 91 10.63 -3.34 -10.63
N THR A 92 11.48 -3.38 -11.66
CA THR A 92 11.58 -2.33 -12.68
C THR A 92 10.45 -2.39 -13.69
N LYS A 93 9.72 -3.54 -13.79
CA LYS A 93 8.49 -3.66 -14.59
C LYS A 93 7.23 -3.29 -13.83
N LEU A 94 7.26 -3.34 -12.48
CA LEU A 94 6.22 -2.77 -11.63
C LEU A 94 6.30 -1.25 -11.59
N LEU A 95 7.49 -0.72 -11.74
CA LEU A 95 7.79 0.64 -12.11
C LEU A 95 8.09 0.58 -13.61
N ALA A 96 7.04 0.52 -14.47
CA ALA A 96 7.26 0.95 -15.85
C ALA A 96 8.06 2.24 -15.76
N PRO A 97 9.22 2.35 -16.43
CA PRO A 97 9.99 3.57 -16.31
C PRO A 97 9.04 4.69 -16.71
N VAL A 98 8.53 5.43 -15.72
CA VAL A 98 8.20 6.83 -15.97
C VAL A 98 9.45 7.28 -16.70
N ARG A 99 9.33 7.66 -17.96
CA ARG A 99 10.41 8.26 -18.69
C ARG A 99 10.91 9.37 -17.79
N SER A 100 11.89 9.06 -16.96
CA SER A 100 12.62 10.02 -16.19
C SER A 100 13.39 10.82 -17.22
N GLY A 101 12.71 11.82 -17.74
CA GLY A 101 13.41 12.96 -18.28
C GLY A 101 14.31 13.41 -17.12
N GLY A 102 15.63 13.19 -17.24
CA GLY A 102 16.66 13.57 -16.32
C GLY A 102 16.35 13.28 -14.84
N THR A 103 17.10 12.41 -14.22
CA THR A 103 17.17 12.33 -12.76
C THR A 103 17.61 13.72 -12.27
N ASP A 104 16.64 14.51 -11.80
CA ASP A 104 16.97 15.75 -11.10
C ASP A 104 17.55 15.32 -9.74
N PRO A 105 18.86 15.49 -9.50
CA PRO A 105 19.48 15.08 -8.24
C PRO A 105 18.93 15.82 -7.02
N ALA A 106 18.17 16.90 -7.25
CA ALA A 106 17.54 17.67 -6.17
C ALA A 106 16.23 17.06 -5.64
N LEU A 107 15.62 16.08 -6.34
CA LEU A 107 14.37 15.46 -5.92
C LEU A 107 14.54 13.96 -5.68
N ASP A 108 14.95 13.61 -4.47
CA ASP A 108 15.10 12.24 -4.03
C ASP A 108 13.74 11.54 -3.87
N THR A 109 13.46 10.59 -4.76
CA THR A 109 12.22 9.80 -4.74
C THR A 109 12.07 9.01 -3.44
N TYR A 110 13.16 8.50 -2.87
CA TYR A 110 13.11 7.81 -1.57
C TYR A 110 12.66 8.77 -0.46
N ALA A 111 13.21 10.00 -0.43
CA ALA A 111 12.82 11.00 0.55
C ALA A 111 11.33 11.38 0.41
N LEU A 112 10.82 11.54 -0.82
CA LEU A 112 9.39 11.78 -1.06
C LEU A 112 8.54 10.62 -0.53
N MET A 113 8.90 9.37 -0.82
CA MET A 113 8.15 8.20 -0.37
C MET A 113 8.21 8.03 1.15
N ARG A 114 9.33 8.30 1.78
CA ARG A 114 9.49 8.32 3.24
C ARG A 114 8.51 9.31 3.88
N GLU A 115 8.42 10.52 3.36
CA GLU A 115 7.48 11.53 3.87
C GLU A 115 6.02 11.13 3.60
N ARG A 116 5.74 10.52 2.45
CA ARG A 116 4.41 9.97 2.16
C ARG A 116 3.99 8.91 3.18
N VAL A 117 4.86 7.94 3.47
CA VAL A 117 4.59 6.89 4.48
C VAL A 117 4.40 7.52 5.86
N ARG A 118 5.26 8.46 6.26
CA ARG A 118 5.12 9.19 7.53
C ARG A 118 3.74 9.84 7.67
N VAL A 119 3.28 10.53 6.62
CA VAL A 119 1.99 11.23 6.64
C VAL A 119 0.83 10.25 6.60
N LEU A 120 0.93 9.14 5.87
CA LEU A 120 -0.13 8.13 5.80
C LEU A 120 -0.30 7.37 7.13
N ALA A 121 0.80 7.09 7.82
CA ALA A 121 0.80 6.36 9.09
C ALA A 121 0.52 7.25 10.31
N GLY A 122 0.75 8.57 10.21
CA GLY A 122 0.65 9.49 11.34
C GLY A 122 -0.66 10.25 11.40
N ASP A 123 -0.83 10.97 12.54
CA ASP A 123 -1.93 11.93 12.74
C ASP A 123 -1.69 13.21 11.91
N ALA A 124 -2.58 13.49 10.97
CA ALA A 124 -2.39 14.58 10.02
C ALA A 124 -2.35 15.99 10.65
N PRO A 125 -3.20 16.36 11.62
CA PRO A 125 -3.10 17.61 12.36
C PRO A 125 -1.77 17.79 13.08
N GLN A 126 -1.30 16.77 13.79
CA GLN A 126 -0.01 16.81 14.50
C GLN A 126 1.15 16.96 13.53
N LEU A 127 1.15 16.20 12.41
CA LEU A 127 2.15 16.33 11.38
C LEU A 127 2.14 17.69 10.69
N THR A 128 0.97 18.29 10.49
CA THR A 128 0.87 19.66 9.98
C THR A 128 1.59 20.64 10.91
N THR A 129 1.39 20.52 12.22
CA THR A 129 2.09 21.33 13.23
C THR A 129 3.58 21.06 13.23
N TYR A 130 3.98 19.78 13.17
CA TYR A 130 5.38 19.36 13.10
C TYR A 130 6.12 19.99 11.90
N TYR A 131 5.57 19.88 10.69
CA TYR A 131 6.22 20.46 9.51
C TYR A 131 6.26 21.99 9.59
N ALA A 132 5.17 22.65 10.00
CA ALA A 132 5.11 24.08 10.11
C ALA A 132 6.16 24.64 11.09
N ALA A 133 6.39 23.96 12.22
CA ALA A 133 7.36 24.36 13.22
C ALA A 133 8.82 24.11 12.81
N ASN A 134 9.06 23.13 11.91
CA ASN A 134 10.42 22.75 11.54
C ASN A 134 10.89 23.33 10.21
N LEU A 135 10.00 23.62 9.26
CA LEU A 135 10.36 24.22 7.97
C LEU A 135 11.25 25.47 8.06
N PRO A 136 11.08 26.39 9.06
CA PRO A 136 11.99 27.52 9.20
C PRO A 136 13.40 27.16 9.68
N ARG A 137 13.64 25.92 10.13
CA ARG A 137 14.94 25.48 10.66
C ARG A 137 15.89 25.15 9.51
N HIS A 138 17.15 25.61 9.65
CA HIS A 138 18.20 25.32 8.69
C HIS A 138 18.33 23.80 8.42
N GLY A 139 18.37 23.43 7.14
CA GLY A 139 18.52 22.04 6.70
C GLY A 139 17.25 21.18 6.74
N PHE A 140 16.15 21.66 7.34
CA PHE A 140 14.87 20.95 7.32
C PHE A 140 14.03 21.31 6.10
N ASP A 141 14.16 22.49 5.56
CA ASP A 141 13.40 22.96 4.39
C ASP A 141 13.92 22.29 3.10
N THR A 142 13.44 21.09 2.85
CA THR A 142 13.75 20.29 1.67
C THR A 142 12.49 20.08 0.83
N PRO A 143 12.61 19.81 -0.49
CA PRO A 143 11.47 19.46 -1.34
C PRO A 143 10.63 18.31 -0.76
N ALA A 144 11.25 17.29 -0.19
CA ALA A 144 10.57 16.16 0.42
C ALA A 144 9.77 16.57 1.66
N ASN A 145 10.32 17.40 2.55
CA ASN A 145 9.61 17.87 3.73
C ASN A 145 8.46 18.83 3.36
N ARG A 146 8.64 19.69 2.34
CA ARG A 146 7.53 20.49 1.78
C ARG A 146 6.43 19.62 1.20
N TYR A 147 6.78 18.56 0.47
CA TYR A 147 5.82 17.58 -0.03
C TYR A 147 5.06 16.89 1.12
N GLY A 148 5.76 16.40 2.15
CA GLY A 148 5.14 15.84 3.35
C GLY A 148 4.20 16.82 4.04
N TYR A 149 4.61 18.09 4.15
CA TYR A 149 3.76 19.15 4.68
C TYR A 149 2.48 19.35 3.87
N ALA A 150 2.59 19.38 2.54
CA ALA A 150 1.43 19.51 1.67
C ALA A 150 0.46 18.33 1.80
N LEU A 151 0.96 17.09 1.89
CA LEU A 151 0.13 15.93 2.16
C LEU A 151 -0.58 16.01 3.51
N ALA A 152 0.12 16.43 4.57
CA ALA A 152 -0.46 16.61 5.90
C ALA A 152 -1.54 17.69 5.89
N LEU A 153 -1.31 18.81 5.20
CA LEU A 153 -2.30 19.88 5.01
C LEU A 153 -3.56 19.38 4.28
N THR A 154 -3.38 18.63 3.19
CA THR A 154 -4.50 18.05 2.44
C THR A 154 -5.34 17.13 3.33
N ARG A 155 -4.70 16.23 4.07
CA ARG A 155 -5.40 15.31 4.99
C ARG A 155 -6.01 16.01 6.22
N SER A 156 -5.51 17.19 6.59
CA SER A 156 -6.05 18.00 7.68
C SER A 156 -7.16 18.97 7.22
N GLY A 157 -7.65 18.83 5.98
CA GLY A 157 -8.71 19.70 5.45
C GLY A 157 -8.26 21.13 5.15
N ARG A 158 -6.96 21.33 4.85
CA ARG A 158 -6.37 22.63 4.49
C ARG A 158 -5.80 22.62 3.07
N PRO A 159 -6.61 22.25 2.04
CA PRO A 159 -6.13 22.03 0.68
C PRO A 159 -5.59 23.29 0.02
N ASP A 160 -6.12 24.48 0.31
CA ASP A 160 -5.59 25.74 -0.26
C ASP A 160 -4.12 25.97 0.10
N LYS A 161 -3.75 25.70 1.37
CA LYS A 161 -2.37 25.80 1.81
C LYS A 161 -1.51 24.70 1.18
N ALA A 162 -2.05 23.50 1.02
CA ALA A 162 -1.35 22.40 0.34
C ALA A 162 -1.01 22.79 -1.11
N ILE A 163 -1.96 23.36 -1.85
CA ILE A 163 -1.77 23.84 -3.22
C ILE A 163 -0.70 24.92 -3.29
N GLN A 164 -0.70 25.87 -2.33
CA GLN A 164 0.32 26.92 -2.25
C GLN A 164 1.74 26.34 -2.02
N VAL A 165 1.87 25.29 -1.21
CA VAL A 165 3.16 24.60 -0.97
C VAL A 165 3.59 23.76 -2.19
N LEU A 166 2.65 23.10 -2.85
CA LEU A 166 2.93 22.25 -4.02
C LEU A 166 3.25 23.06 -5.28
N GLY A 167 2.70 24.27 -5.43
CA GLY A 167 2.88 25.09 -6.62
C GLY A 167 4.35 25.32 -7.00
N PRO A 168 5.19 25.88 -6.11
CA PRO A 168 6.62 26.04 -6.36
C PRO A 168 7.37 24.72 -6.62
N LEU A 169 7.02 23.64 -5.94
CA LEU A 169 7.62 22.32 -6.16
C LEU A 169 7.32 21.81 -7.57
N LEU A 170 6.08 21.95 -8.02
CA LEU A 170 5.68 21.56 -9.37
C LEU A 170 6.29 22.47 -10.44
N ALA A 171 6.46 23.77 -10.17
CA ALA A 171 7.12 24.67 -11.10
C ALA A 171 8.59 24.27 -11.34
N SER A 172 9.26 23.76 -10.29
CA SER A 172 10.63 23.27 -10.39
C SER A 172 10.73 21.85 -10.96
N HIS A 173 9.68 21.03 -10.78
CA HIS A 173 9.66 19.60 -11.15
C HIS A 173 8.33 19.25 -11.85
N PRO A 174 8.01 19.80 -13.02
CA PRO A 174 6.69 19.73 -13.66
C PRO A 174 6.27 18.28 -14.04
N ASP A 175 7.24 17.42 -14.33
CA ASP A 175 6.99 16.04 -14.78
C ASP A 175 7.00 15.02 -13.62
N ASN A 176 7.21 15.48 -12.38
CA ASN A 176 7.25 14.57 -11.26
C ASN A 176 5.85 14.02 -10.93
N LEU A 177 5.65 12.72 -11.17
CA LEU A 177 4.38 12.02 -10.97
C LEU A 177 3.82 12.19 -9.55
N VAL A 178 4.69 12.11 -8.55
CA VAL A 178 4.28 12.13 -7.12
C VAL A 178 3.72 13.49 -6.75
N LEU A 179 4.37 14.57 -7.20
CA LEU A 179 3.92 15.95 -6.98
C LEU A 179 2.63 16.25 -7.75
N ARG A 180 2.54 15.77 -8.99
CA ARG A 180 1.34 15.93 -9.84
C ARG A 180 0.13 15.23 -9.24
N LEU A 181 0.30 14.02 -8.70
CA LEU A 181 -0.74 13.30 -7.97
C LEU A 181 -1.16 14.06 -6.70
N ALA A 182 -0.20 14.53 -5.90
CA ALA A 182 -0.51 15.28 -4.70
C ALA A 182 -1.29 16.58 -4.99
N MET A 183 -0.98 17.25 -6.12
CA MET A 183 -1.73 18.42 -6.56
C MET A 183 -3.16 18.04 -6.96
N ALA A 184 -3.36 16.94 -7.68
CA ALA A 184 -4.70 16.47 -8.05
C ALA A 184 -5.52 16.10 -6.81
N ASP A 185 -4.91 15.42 -5.81
CA ASP A 185 -5.54 15.10 -4.53
C ASP A 185 -5.93 16.36 -3.76
N ALA A 186 -5.06 17.37 -3.70
CA ALA A 186 -5.32 18.63 -3.01
C ALA A 186 -6.47 19.42 -3.66
N LEU A 187 -6.50 19.48 -4.99
CA LEU A 187 -7.59 20.11 -5.75
C LEU A 187 -8.92 19.38 -5.52
N LEU A 188 -8.91 18.05 -5.51
CA LEU A 188 -10.10 17.26 -5.22
C LEU A 188 -10.63 17.54 -3.81
N GLN A 189 -9.74 17.60 -2.83
CA GLN A 189 -10.10 17.90 -1.45
C GLN A 189 -10.59 19.35 -1.27
N LYS A 190 -10.12 20.29 -2.06
CA LYS A 190 -10.61 21.68 -2.10
C LYS A 190 -12.02 21.78 -2.68
N GLY A 191 -12.43 20.81 -3.50
CA GLY A 191 -13.69 20.82 -4.22
C GLY A 191 -13.54 21.21 -5.70
N ASP A 192 -12.35 21.55 -6.17
CA ASP A 192 -12.04 21.83 -7.57
C ASP A 192 -12.00 20.54 -8.39
N ARG A 193 -13.15 19.83 -8.36
CA ARG A 193 -13.28 18.47 -8.91
C ARG A 193 -12.96 18.39 -10.41
N SER A 194 -13.36 19.40 -11.19
CA SER A 194 -13.11 19.43 -12.64
C SER A 194 -11.62 19.40 -12.93
N ASP A 195 -10.85 20.28 -12.28
CA ASP A 195 -9.41 20.37 -12.44
C ASP A 195 -8.70 19.11 -11.95
N ALA A 196 -9.14 18.57 -10.81
CA ALA A 196 -8.60 17.33 -10.28
C ALA A 196 -8.77 16.17 -11.27
N LEU A 197 -9.99 15.97 -11.78
CA LEU A 197 -10.28 14.90 -12.75
C LEU A 197 -9.52 15.08 -14.07
N SER A 198 -9.36 16.31 -14.55
CA SER A 198 -8.55 16.61 -15.74
C SER A 198 -7.08 16.21 -15.53
N ARG A 199 -6.50 16.53 -14.37
CA ARG A 199 -5.13 16.14 -14.03
C ARG A 199 -4.96 14.63 -13.92
N TYR A 200 -5.89 13.93 -13.27
CA TYR A 200 -5.86 12.47 -13.23
C TYR A 200 -5.99 11.85 -14.63
N ALA A 201 -6.84 12.40 -15.49
CA ALA A 201 -7.00 11.90 -16.85
C ALA A 201 -5.70 12.01 -17.66
N VAL A 202 -4.99 13.15 -17.56
CA VAL A 202 -3.67 13.35 -18.18
C VAL A 202 -2.67 12.33 -17.65
N LEU A 203 -2.55 12.18 -16.34
CA LEU A 203 -1.64 11.22 -15.72
C LEU A 203 -1.94 9.77 -16.14
N ASN A 204 -3.22 9.40 -16.20
CA ASN A 204 -3.63 8.08 -16.66
C ASN A 204 -3.34 7.86 -18.15
N GLY A 205 -3.43 8.89 -18.97
CA GLY A 205 -3.03 8.84 -20.39
C GLY A 205 -1.54 8.60 -20.57
N GLU A 206 -0.70 9.23 -19.75
CA GLU A 206 0.76 9.07 -19.77
C GLU A 206 1.22 7.71 -19.23
N SER A 207 0.53 7.16 -18.24
CA SER A 207 0.88 5.89 -17.58
C SER A 207 -0.38 5.03 -17.35
N PRO A 208 -0.95 4.45 -18.40
CA PRO A 208 -2.13 3.60 -18.30
C PRO A 208 -1.87 2.38 -17.40
N ARG A 209 -2.88 1.97 -16.65
CA ARG A 209 -2.83 0.81 -15.73
C ARG A 209 -1.86 0.95 -14.55
N ASN A 210 -1.32 2.13 -14.28
CA ASN A 210 -0.53 2.37 -13.08
C ASN A 210 -1.48 2.44 -11.86
N PRO A 211 -1.40 1.50 -10.89
CA PRO A 211 -2.32 1.47 -9.74
C PRO A 211 -2.26 2.73 -8.89
N SER A 212 -1.08 3.38 -8.82
CA SER A 212 -0.89 4.64 -8.09
C SER A 212 -1.67 5.81 -8.70
N ILE A 213 -2.13 5.68 -9.95
CA ILE A 213 -2.94 6.67 -10.66
C ILE A 213 -4.39 6.18 -10.78
N THR A 214 -4.60 4.94 -11.24
CA THR A 214 -5.94 4.43 -11.55
C THR A 214 -6.83 4.35 -10.32
N LEU A 215 -6.30 3.95 -9.17
CA LEU A 215 -7.08 3.85 -7.93
C LEU A 215 -7.54 5.22 -7.42
N PRO A 216 -6.68 6.23 -7.19
CA PRO A 216 -7.14 7.56 -6.77
C PRO A 216 -8.01 8.23 -7.84
N TYR A 217 -7.73 8.04 -9.13
CA TYR A 217 -8.59 8.55 -10.20
C TYR A 217 -10.00 7.94 -10.14
N ALA A 218 -10.11 6.62 -10.01
CA ALA A 218 -11.41 5.95 -9.87
C ALA A 218 -12.16 6.42 -8.61
N LYS A 219 -11.47 6.58 -7.48
CA LYS A 219 -12.05 7.16 -6.26
C LYS A 219 -12.58 8.57 -6.50
N ALA A 220 -11.81 9.40 -7.19
CA ALA A 220 -12.22 10.76 -7.54
C ALA A 220 -13.46 10.76 -8.47
N LEU A 221 -13.53 9.88 -9.45
CA LEU A 221 -14.67 9.75 -10.35
C LEU A 221 -15.98 9.38 -9.64
N ILE A 222 -15.91 8.54 -8.61
CA ILE A 222 -17.12 8.09 -7.87
C ILE A 222 -17.43 8.91 -6.62
N GLN A 223 -16.65 9.94 -6.31
CA GLN A 223 -16.87 10.79 -5.16
C GLN A 223 -18.14 11.66 -5.33
N GLY A 224 -18.95 11.78 -4.27
CA GLY A 224 -20.15 12.60 -4.27
C GLY A 224 -21.21 12.12 -5.26
N ALA A 225 -21.89 13.07 -5.91
CA ALA A 225 -22.92 12.83 -6.92
C ALA A 225 -22.30 12.51 -8.30
N ALA A 226 -21.65 11.36 -8.40
CA ALA A 226 -21.07 10.89 -9.65
C ALA A 226 -22.16 10.48 -10.63
N SER A 227 -22.01 10.86 -11.91
CA SER A 227 -22.89 10.36 -12.98
C SER A 227 -22.65 8.86 -13.22
N LYS A 228 -23.65 8.20 -13.82
CA LYS A 228 -23.51 6.80 -14.25
C LYS A 228 -22.30 6.60 -15.17
N ALA A 229 -22.06 7.51 -16.10
CA ALA A 229 -20.90 7.46 -17.01
C ALA A 229 -19.58 7.55 -16.27
N GLN A 230 -19.47 8.42 -15.25
CA GLN A 230 -18.26 8.51 -14.41
C GLN A 230 -18.05 7.23 -13.59
N ALA A 231 -19.11 6.63 -13.09
CA ALA A 231 -19.06 5.37 -12.37
C ALA A 231 -18.62 4.21 -13.28
N GLU A 232 -19.15 4.12 -14.49
CA GLU A 232 -18.72 3.15 -15.51
C GLU A 232 -17.24 3.35 -15.89
N GLN A 233 -16.80 4.60 -16.06
CA GLN A 233 -15.40 4.93 -16.32
C GLN A 233 -14.51 4.45 -15.18
N ALA A 234 -14.88 4.70 -13.92
CA ALA A 234 -14.13 4.25 -12.75
C ALA A 234 -14.03 2.71 -12.69
N ALA A 235 -15.13 2.00 -12.95
CA ALA A 235 -15.12 0.54 -13.01
C ALA A 235 -14.20 0.03 -14.13
N ASN A 236 -14.25 0.64 -15.31
CA ASN A 236 -13.40 0.25 -16.43
C ASN A 236 -11.91 0.49 -16.19
N LEU A 237 -11.54 1.56 -15.46
CA LEU A 237 -10.16 1.85 -15.06
C LEU A 237 -9.59 0.76 -14.14
N LEU A 238 -10.41 0.23 -13.23
CA LEU A 238 -9.96 -0.75 -12.22
C LEU A 238 -10.06 -2.20 -12.69
N ARG A 239 -10.90 -2.50 -13.67
CA ARG A 239 -11.13 -3.89 -14.14
C ARG A 239 -9.84 -4.66 -14.46
N PRO A 240 -8.83 -4.10 -15.15
CA PRO A 240 -7.61 -4.84 -15.45
C PRO A 240 -6.77 -5.19 -14.21
N ALA A 241 -7.00 -4.48 -13.09
CA ALA A 241 -6.28 -4.74 -11.85
C ALA A 241 -6.91 -5.87 -11.01
N LEU A 242 -8.17 -6.22 -11.25
CA LEU A 242 -8.86 -7.28 -10.50
C LEU A 242 -8.22 -8.66 -10.69
N ASP A 243 -7.64 -8.92 -11.87
CA ASP A 243 -7.01 -10.21 -12.18
C ASP A 243 -5.60 -10.37 -11.58
N THR A 244 -4.98 -9.27 -11.14
CA THR A 244 -3.56 -9.25 -10.76
C THR A 244 -3.29 -8.66 -9.38
N SER A 245 -4.27 -8.01 -8.77
CA SER A 245 -4.11 -7.33 -7.48
C SER A 245 -4.74 -8.15 -6.35
N GLU A 246 -4.08 -8.11 -5.20
CA GLU A 246 -4.61 -8.62 -3.93
C GLU A 246 -4.98 -7.46 -2.98
N ASP A 247 -5.00 -6.20 -3.48
CA ASP A 247 -5.37 -5.03 -2.69
C ASP A 247 -6.90 -4.93 -2.52
N PRO A 248 -7.46 -5.15 -1.32
CA PRO A 248 -8.91 -5.10 -1.09
C PRO A 248 -9.52 -3.72 -1.41
N ASP A 249 -8.71 -2.66 -1.42
CA ASP A 249 -9.20 -1.31 -1.70
C ASP A 249 -9.52 -1.10 -3.19
N ILE A 250 -8.80 -1.78 -4.09
CA ILE A 250 -9.12 -1.83 -5.52
C ILE A 250 -10.47 -2.49 -5.72
N PHE A 251 -10.70 -3.66 -5.11
CA PHE A 251 -11.97 -4.39 -5.22
C PHE A 251 -13.13 -3.60 -4.60
N ARG A 252 -12.93 -2.99 -3.45
CA ARG A 252 -13.94 -2.15 -2.80
C ARG A 252 -14.29 -0.92 -3.65
N THR A 253 -13.29 -0.28 -4.25
CA THR A 253 -13.50 0.88 -5.12
C THR A 253 -14.21 0.48 -6.41
N TYR A 254 -13.83 -0.66 -7.01
CA TYR A 254 -14.53 -1.22 -8.17
C TYR A 254 -15.99 -1.58 -7.84
N ALA A 255 -16.23 -2.21 -6.68
CA ALA A 255 -17.58 -2.53 -6.23
C ALA A 255 -18.45 -1.28 -6.12
N ARG A 256 -17.95 -0.22 -5.46
CA ARG A 256 -18.67 1.07 -5.36
C ARG A 256 -18.92 1.73 -6.71
N ALA A 257 -17.95 1.63 -7.63
CA ALA A 257 -18.11 2.13 -8.99
C ALA A 257 -19.19 1.34 -9.73
N SER A 258 -19.16 0.02 -9.67
CA SER A 258 -20.16 -0.86 -10.29
C SER A 258 -21.57 -0.64 -9.71
N GLU A 259 -21.69 -0.44 -8.40
CA GLU A 259 -22.94 -0.13 -7.72
C GLU A 259 -23.55 1.18 -8.24
N LYS A 260 -22.74 2.26 -8.29
CA LYS A 260 -23.17 3.55 -8.84
C LYS A 260 -23.49 3.49 -10.34
N ALA A 261 -22.86 2.58 -11.07
CA ALA A 261 -23.14 2.30 -12.48
C ALA A 261 -24.41 1.44 -12.68
N GLY A 262 -25.04 0.95 -11.60
CA GLY A 262 -26.21 0.07 -11.64
C GLY A 262 -25.87 -1.41 -11.90
N GLN A 263 -24.60 -1.81 -11.85
CA GLN A 263 -24.12 -3.16 -12.09
C GLN A 263 -24.09 -3.98 -10.77
N GLN A 264 -25.27 -4.23 -10.21
CA GLN A 264 -25.43 -4.76 -8.85
C GLN A 264 -24.77 -6.13 -8.62
N ALA A 265 -24.84 -7.03 -9.60
CA ALA A 265 -24.21 -8.35 -9.49
C ALA A 265 -22.67 -8.21 -9.37
N ARG A 266 -22.05 -7.41 -10.25
CA ARG A 266 -20.62 -7.15 -10.23
C ARG A 266 -20.17 -6.44 -8.95
N ALA A 267 -20.98 -5.50 -8.47
CA ALA A 267 -20.72 -4.82 -7.20
C ALA A 267 -20.69 -5.81 -6.03
N GLY A 268 -21.68 -6.70 -5.96
CA GLY A 268 -21.78 -7.70 -4.89
C GLY A 268 -20.65 -8.72 -4.94
N GLU A 269 -20.27 -9.22 -6.13
CA GLU A 269 -19.12 -10.09 -6.32
C GLU A 269 -17.84 -9.41 -5.80
N ALA A 270 -17.58 -8.17 -6.23
CA ALA A 270 -16.38 -7.44 -5.85
C ALA A 270 -16.33 -7.02 -4.36
N TYR A 271 -17.48 -6.76 -3.72
CA TYR A 271 -17.52 -6.57 -2.27
C TYR A 271 -17.14 -7.83 -1.50
N ALA A 272 -17.59 -9.00 -1.98
CA ALA A 272 -17.21 -10.28 -1.38
C ALA A 272 -15.71 -10.55 -1.55
N ASP A 273 -15.15 -10.32 -2.74
CA ASP A 273 -13.70 -10.44 -2.95
C ASP A 273 -12.89 -9.46 -2.10
N ALA A 274 -13.36 -8.21 -1.96
CA ALA A 274 -12.74 -7.23 -1.05
C ALA A 274 -12.75 -7.70 0.42
N SER A 275 -13.84 -8.35 0.86
CA SER A 275 -13.92 -8.91 2.20
C SER A 275 -12.97 -10.09 2.37
N TYR A 276 -12.90 -10.98 1.39
CA TYR A 276 -11.97 -12.11 1.39
C TYR A 276 -10.51 -11.67 1.47
N LEU A 277 -10.12 -10.72 0.61
CA LEU A 277 -8.76 -10.16 0.59
C LEU A 277 -8.40 -9.38 1.86
N ALA A 278 -9.40 -8.84 2.54
CA ALA A 278 -9.23 -8.20 3.85
C ALA A 278 -9.17 -9.21 5.02
N GLY A 279 -9.05 -10.52 4.74
CA GLY A 279 -8.99 -11.57 5.77
C GLY A 279 -10.32 -11.87 6.45
N ARG A 280 -11.46 -11.56 5.79
CA ARG A 280 -12.81 -11.81 6.28
C ARG A 280 -13.58 -12.80 5.39
N PRO A 281 -13.16 -14.08 5.39
CA PRO A 281 -13.74 -15.08 4.50
C PRO A 281 -15.18 -15.47 4.85
N PHE A 282 -15.59 -15.38 6.12
CA PHE A 282 -16.98 -15.64 6.56
C PHE A 282 -17.93 -14.58 5.98
N ASP A 283 -17.56 -13.30 6.08
CA ASP A 283 -18.32 -12.20 5.50
C ASP A 283 -18.43 -12.33 3.98
N ALA A 284 -17.33 -12.68 3.31
CA ALA A 284 -17.30 -12.90 1.87
C ALA A 284 -18.30 -13.98 1.44
N LEU A 285 -18.27 -15.13 2.11
CA LEU A 285 -19.18 -16.24 1.82
C LEU A 285 -20.66 -15.86 2.05
N GLU A 286 -20.96 -15.17 3.14
CA GLU A 286 -22.33 -14.73 3.45
C GLU A 286 -22.83 -13.66 2.47
N GLN A 287 -21.95 -12.75 2.01
CA GLN A 287 -22.28 -11.76 0.97
C GLN A 287 -22.64 -12.46 -0.35
N LEU A 288 -21.84 -13.44 -0.79
CA LEU A 288 -22.13 -14.21 -2.01
C LEU A 288 -23.42 -15.02 -1.90
N LYS A 289 -23.68 -15.65 -0.77
CA LYS A 289 -24.95 -16.37 -0.54
C LYS A 289 -26.16 -15.45 -0.58
N ARG A 290 -26.06 -14.25 -0.02
CA ARG A 290 -27.11 -13.22 -0.10
C ARG A 290 -27.29 -12.73 -1.53
N LEU A 291 -26.19 -12.49 -2.24
CA LEU A 291 -26.22 -12.08 -3.65
C LEU A 291 -26.91 -13.13 -4.52
N LEU A 292 -26.64 -14.42 -4.30
CA LEU A 292 -27.23 -15.52 -5.07
C LEU A 292 -28.77 -15.61 -4.94
N LYS A 293 -29.36 -15.05 -3.86
CA LYS A 293 -30.82 -15.02 -3.65
C LYS A 293 -31.57 -13.97 -4.48
N ARG A 294 -30.83 -13.12 -5.20
CA ARG A 294 -31.46 -12.09 -6.05
C ARG A 294 -32.08 -12.71 -7.30
N ASP A 295 -33.24 -12.19 -7.70
CA ASP A 295 -33.96 -12.69 -8.87
C ASP A 295 -33.49 -12.07 -10.18
N ASP A 296 -32.79 -10.90 -10.11
CA ASP A 296 -32.29 -10.15 -11.25
C ASP A 296 -30.92 -10.61 -11.77
N LEU A 297 -30.40 -11.74 -11.26
CA LEU A 297 -29.14 -12.32 -11.73
C LEU A 297 -29.34 -13.08 -13.05
N ASP A 298 -28.52 -12.72 -14.05
CA ASP A 298 -28.42 -13.52 -15.26
C ASP A 298 -27.75 -14.89 -14.99
N TYR A 299 -27.82 -15.78 -15.96
CA TYR A 299 -27.25 -17.14 -15.86
C TYR A 299 -25.74 -17.11 -15.55
N TYR A 300 -24.99 -16.23 -16.24
CA TYR A 300 -23.54 -16.17 -16.08
C TYR A 300 -23.12 -15.60 -14.72
N ALA A 301 -23.80 -14.57 -14.23
CA ALA A 301 -23.57 -14.02 -12.90
C ALA A 301 -23.87 -15.08 -11.83
N ARG A 302 -24.98 -15.79 -11.94
CA ARG A 302 -25.36 -16.88 -11.04
C ARG A 302 -24.28 -17.97 -11.01
N ALA A 303 -23.81 -18.41 -12.18
CA ALA A 303 -22.77 -19.43 -12.29
C ALA A 303 -21.44 -19.00 -11.65
N ARG A 304 -20.99 -17.75 -11.88
CA ARG A 304 -19.77 -17.22 -11.24
C ARG A 304 -19.90 -17.16 -9.72
N ILE A 305 -21.02 -16.65 -9.21
CA ILE A 305 -21.27 -16.58 -7.77
C ILE A 305 -21.29 -17.98 -7.14
N GLN A 306 -21.95 -18.96 -7.78
CA GLN A 306 -21.97 -20.34 -7.32
C GLN A 306 -20.56 -20.94 -7.30
N ALA A 307 -19.75 -20.72 -8.34
CA ALA A 307 -18.37 -21.19 -8.39
C ALA A 307 -17.54 -20.59 -7.24
N ARG A 308 -17.68 -19.30 -6.99
CA ARG A 308 -16.97 -18.64 -5.89
C ARG A 308 -17.42 -19.12 -4.52
N ILE A 309 -18.71 -19.38 -4.31
CA ILE A 309 -19.23 -20.01 -3.08
C ILE A 309 -18.64 -21.41 -2.90
N ALA A 310 -18.58 -22.21 -3.96
CA ALA A 310 -18.02 -23.56 -3.91
C ALA A 310 -16.51 -23.52 -3.54
N GLU A 311 -15.77 -22.56 -4.04
CA GLU A 311 -14.35 -22.35 -3.73
C GLU A 311 -14.14 -21.92 -2.27
N LEU A 312 -14.92 -20.97 -1.75
CA LEU A 312 -14.73 -20.44 -0.40
C LEU A 312 -15.28 -21.34 0.70
N THR A 313 -16.28 -22.15 0.42
CA THR A 313 -16.96 -23.00 1.43
C THR A 313 -16.00 -23.95 2.15
N PRO A 314 -15.13 -24.74 1.49
CA PRO A 314 -14.19 -25.62 2.16
C PRO A 314 -13.22 -24.86 3.08
N LEU A 315 -12.72 -23.72 2.63
CA LEU A 315 -11.83 -22.85 3.41
C LEU A 315 -12.51 -22.38 4.70
N VAL A 316 -13.73 -21.86 4.60
CA VAL A 316 -14.49 -21.34 5.74
C VAL A 316 -14.81 -22.48 6.73
N LEU A 317 -15.17 -23.67 6.25
CA LEU A 317 -15.41 -24.85 7.10
C LEU A 317 -14.13 -25.29 7.82
N GLU A 318 -12.99 -25.27 7.15
CA GLU A 318 -11.70 -25.62 7.76
C GLU A 318 -11.29 -24.60 8.83
N LEU A 319 -11.43 -23.29 8.57
CA LEU A 319 -11.17 -22.24 9.55
C LEU A 319 -12.07 -22.38 10.78
N ARG A 320 -13.36 -22.70 10.59
CA ARG A 320 -14.30 -22.96 11.68
C ARG A 320 -13.88 -24.19 12.48
N LYS A 321 -13.54 -25.30 11.80
CA LYS A 321 -13.09 -26.54 12.44
C LYS A 321 -11.83 -26.34 13.27
N ARG A 322 -10.89 -25.55 12.77
CA ARG A 322 -9.64 -25.21 13.47
C ARG A 322 -9.82 -24.14 14.54
N LYS A 323 -11.01 -23.58 14.71
CA LYS A 323 -11.32 -22.46 15.63
C LYS A 323 -10.38 -21.26 15.40
N VAL A 324 -9.98 -21.01 14.15
CA VAL A 324 -9.14 -19.86 13.80
C VAL A 324 -9.93 -18.59 14.07
N GLN A 325 -9.34 -17.70 14.86
CA GLN A 325 -9.93 -16.40 15.18
C GLN A 325 -9.70 -15.43 14.01
N THR A 326 -10.70 -15.27 13.17
CA THR A 326 -10.78 -14.17 12.21
C THR A 326 -11.72 -13.09 12.77
N GLU A 327 -11.58 -11.84 12.34
CA GLU A 327 -12.43 -10.74 12.83
C GLU A 327 -13.92 -10.98 12.59
N ASP A 328 -14.25 -11.69 11.51
CA ASP A 328 -15.60 -11.99 11.03
C ASP A 328 -16.12 -13.38 11.44
N ASN A 329 -15.39 -14.14 12.27
CA ASN A 329 -15.84 -15.47 12.69
C ASN A 329 -17.05 -15.34 13.63
N PRO A 330 -18.25 -15.88 13.26
CA PRO A 330 -19.45 -15.76 14.06
C PRO A 330 -19.35 -16.51 15.41
N ASP A 331 -18.45 -17.49 15.53
CA ASP A 331 -18.27 -18.29 16.75
C ASP A 331 -17.34 -17.61 17.78
N ARG A 332 -16.87 -16.39 17.52
CA ARG A 332 -15.94 -15.63 18.38
C ARG A 332 -16.53 -15.25 19.74
N GLY A 333 -17.86 -15.22 19.87
CA GLY A 333 -18.57 -14.85 21.09
C GLY A 333 -19.11 -16.02 21.96
N ALA A 334 -18.86 -17.27 21.57
CA ALA A 334 -19.45 -18.47 22.21
C ALA A 334 -18.48 -19.18 23.17
N GLN A 335 -17.49 -18.49 23.75
CA GLN A 335 -16.60 -19.03 24.78
C GLN A 335 -16.75 -18.29 26.09
#